data_2e278ae52b1fd3fe856d39b077d59ae1
#
_entry.id   2e278ae52b1fd3fe856d39b077d59ae1
#
_cell.length_a   1.000
_cell.length_b   1.000
_cell.length_c   1.000
_cell.angle_alpha   90.00
_cell.angle_beta   90.00
_cell.angle_gamma   90.00
#
_symmetry.space_group_name_H-M   'P 1'
#
loop_
_entity.id
_entity.type
_entity.pdbx_description
1 polymer ?
#
loop_
_entity_poly.entity_id
_entity_poly.type
_entity_poly.pdbx_seq_one_letter_code
_entity_poly.pdbx_strand_id
1 'polypeptide(L)'
;MTFGEKLRTLRLNKNLTQQELAKKAGLGLNTISNYEKGKTYPQNREVYATLAEILEVSPDYLHNENDDFLAQTQQQYGSRGARQAQQLVSEVSGLFAGGEMAEEDMDEMMKAIQEAYWIAKKNNKKFTPKKYIKDEQ
;
A
#
# COMPACT_ATOMS: atom_id res chain seq x y z
N MET A 1 -1.27 -11.61 -1.45
CA MET A 1 -2.41 -10.70 -1.64
C MET A 1 -2.07 -9.29 -1.16
N THR A 2 -2.50 -8.29 -1.89
CA THR A 2 -2.39 -6.90 -1.45
C THR A 2 -3.43 -6.61 -0.37
N PHE A 3 -3.27 -5.48 0.32
CA PHE A 3 -4.27 -5.02 1.29
C PHE A 3 -5.67 -4.95 0.67
N GLY A 4 -5.79 -4.34 -0.51
CA GLY A 4 -7.08 -4.19 -1.19
C GLY A 4 -7.74 -5.52 -1.53
N GLU A 5 -6.95 -6.48 -1.99
CA GLU A 5 -7.44 -7.82 -2.30
C GLU A 5 -7.91 -8.55 -1.05
N LYS A 6 -7.15 -8.45 0.05
CA LYS A 6 -7.55 -9.02 1.34
C LYS A 6 -8.84 -8.40 1.84
N LEU A 7 -8.92 -7.08 1.78
CA LEU A 7 -10.09 -6.33 2.21
C LEU A 7 -11.33 -6.79 1.45
N ARG A 8 -11.24 -6.87 0.13
CA ARG A 8 -12.36 -7.31 -0.71
C ARG A 8 -12.77 -8.74 -0.39
N THR A 9 -11.79 -9.66 -0.30
CA THR A 9 -12.05 -11.07 -0.02
C THR A 9 -12.77 -11.24 1.32
N LEU A 10 -12.27 -10.58 2.36
CA LEU A 10 -12.86 -10.65 3.68
C LEU A 10 -14.26 -10.04 3.72
N ARG A 11 -14.44 -8.92 3.01
CA ARG A 11 -15.76 -8.28 2.91
C ARG A 11 -16.78 -9.20 2.27
N LEU A 12 -16.41 -9.82 1.16
CA LEU A 12 -17.29 -10.75 0.44
C LEU A 12 -17.61 -11.98 1.28
N ASN A 13 -16.63 -12.48 2.03
CA ASN A 13 -16.85 -13.62 2.94
C ASN A 13 -17.83 -13.29 4.06
N LYS A 14 -17.95 -12.03 4.44
CA LYS A 14 -18.93 -11.55 5.42
C LYS A 14 -20.24 -11.13 4.78
N ASN A 15 -20.40 -11.30 3.48
CA ASN A 15 -21.59 -10.90 2.73
C ASN A 15 -21.93 -9.41 2.88
N LEU A 16 -20.88 -8.58 2.98
CA LEU A 16 -21.04 -7.13 3.09
C LEU A 16 -20.82 -6.47 1.74
N THR A 17 -21.63 -5.43 1.46
CA THR A 17 -21.36 -4.53 0.35
C THR A 17 -20.28 -3.54 0.76
N GLN A 18 -19.68 -2.86 -0.22
CA GLN A 18 -18.73 -1.78 0.08
C GLN A 18 -19.36 -0.69 0.95
N GLN A 19 -20.61 -0.35 0.66
CA GLN A 19 -21.35 0.66 1.42
C GLN A 19 -21.59 0.22 2.87
N GLU A 20 -21.96 -1.05 3.07
CA GLU A 20 -22.17 -1.60 4.40
C GLU A 20 -20.87 -1.60 5.22
N LEU A 21 -19.77 -2.01 4.61
CA LEU A 21 -18.47 -1.98 5.28
C LEU A 21 -18.05 -0.55 5.62
N ALA A 22 -18.22 0.37 4.69
CA ALA A 22 -17.89 1.78 4.89
C ALA A 22 -18.67 2.35 6.08
N LYS A 23 -19.96 2.07 6.14
CA LYS A 23 -20.82 2.54 7.23
C LYS A 23 -20.37 1.98 8.57
N LYS A 24 -20.07 0.68 8.63
CA LYS A 24 -19.62 0.03 9.87
C LYS A 24 -18.28 0.58 10.34
N ALA A 25 -17.41 0.91 9.40
CA ALA A 25 -16.05 1.41 9.71
C ALA A 25 -16.01 2.93 9.94
N GLY A 26 -17.12 3.64 9.70
CA GLY A 26 -17.12 5.10 9.78
C GLY A 26 -16.33 5.76 8.66
N LEU A 27 -16.23 5.09 7.51
CA LEU A 27 -15.49 5.57 6.34
C LEU A 27 -16.43 5.86 5.18
N GLY A 28 -15.96 6.60 4.19
CA GLY A 28 -16.74 6.86 2.98
C GLY A 28 -16.74 5.66 2.03
N LEU A 29 -17.77 5.54 1.21
CA LEU A 29 -17.86 4.51 0.18
C LEU A 29 -16.66 4.58 -0.77
N ASN A 30 -16.29 5.79 -1.20
CA ASN A 30 -15.17 5.98 -2.10
C ASN A 30 -13.85 5.55 -1.46
N THR A 31 -13.72 5.73 -0.15
CA THR A 31 -12.54 5.29 0.59
C THR A 31 -12.38 3.78 0.52
N ILE A 32 -13.45 3.04 0.80
CA ILE A 32 -13.43 1.57 0.72
C ILE A 32 -13.15 1.12 -0.72
N SER A 33 -13.84 1.71 -1.69
CA SER A 33 -13.64 1.40 -3.10
C SER A 33 -12.18 1.62 -3.54
N ASN A 34 -11.60 2.74 -3.15
CA ASN A 34 -10.21 3.05 -3.49
C ASN A 34 -9.21 2.13 -2.81
N TYR A 35 -9.47 1.73 -1.56
CA TYR A 35 -8.65 0.73 -0.87
C TYR A 35 -8.66 -0.60 -1.63
N GLU A 36 -9.85 -1.07 -2.02
CA GLU A 36 -9.97 -2.37 -2.73
C GLU A 36 -9.31 -2.34 -4.11
N LYS A 37 -9.31 -1.19 -4.77
CA LYS A 37 -8.66 -1.01 -6.08
C LYS A 37 -7.15 -0.79 -5.97
N GLY A 38 -6.62 -0.62 -4.77
CA GLY A 38 -5.22 -0.32 -4.56
C GLY A 38 -4.81 1.10 -4.92
N LYS A 39 -5.78 2.01 -5.04
CA LYS A 39 -5.51 3.41 -5.35
C LYS A 39 -5.03 4.19 -4.14
N THR A 40 -5.55 3.85 -2.97
CA THR A 40 -5.19 4.50 -1.71
C THR A 40 -4.96 3.45 -0.64
N TYR A 41 -4.28 3.85 0.43
CA TYR A 41 -3.94 2.99 1.56
C TYR A 41 -4.25 3.73 2.85
N PRO A 42 -4.66 3.01 3.92
CA PRO A 42 -4.88 3.66 5.21
C PRO A 42 -3.62 4.38 5.70
N GLN A 43 -3.80 5.61 6.18
CA GLN A 43 -2.68 6.45 6.61
C GLN A 43 -2.34 6.28 8.10
N ASN A 44 -3.17 5.56 8.84
CA ASN A 44 -2.89 5.28 10.25
C ASN A 44 -3.34 3.87 10.62
N ARG A 45 -2.80 3.36 11.72
CA ARG A 45 -3.05 1.98 12.16
C ARG A 45 -4.46 1.77 12.72
N GLU A 46 -5.12 2.84 13.15
CA GLU A 46 -6.48 2.74 13.68
C GLU A 46 -7.46 2.25 12.62
N VAL A 47 -7.27 2.64 11.37
CA VAL A 47 -8.12 2.18 10.26
C VAL A 47 -7.98 0.67 10.08
N TYR A 48 -6.76 0.16 10.11
CA TYR A 48 -6.52 -1.28 10.02
C TYR A 48 -7.18 -2.02 11.19
N ALA A 49 -7.06 -1.49 12.40
CA ALA A 49 -7.66 -2.11 13.59
C ALA A 49 -9.19 -2.14 13.49
N THR A 50 -9.80 -1.05 13.04
CA THR A 50 -11.25 -0.97 12.87
C THR A 50 -11.76 -1.97 11.84
N LEU A 51 -11.11 -2.01 10.68
CA LEU A 51 -11.48 -2.95 9.61
C LEU A 51 -11.28 -4.40 10.05
N ALA A 52 -10.18 -4.68 10.74
CA ALA A 52 -9.89 -6.03 11.24
C ALA A 52 -10.94 -6.50 12.22
N GLU A 53 -11.37 -5.62 13.11
CA GLU A 53 -12.42 -5.95 14.08
C GLU A 53 -13.74 -6.31 13.38
N ILE A 54 -14.16 -5.49 12.41
CA ILE A 54 -15.37 -5.73 11.64
C ILE A 54 -15.29 -7.04 10.87
N LEU A 55 -14.12 -7.32 10.28
CA LEU A 55 -13.90 -8.50 9.44
C LEU A 55 -13.47 -9.73 10.23
N GLU A 56 -13.33 -9.61 11.55
CA GLU A 56 -12.98 -10.70 12.46
C GLU A 56 -11.63 -11.35 12.14
N VAL A 57 -10.63 -10.52 11.84
CA VAL A 57 -9.24 -10.95 11.65
C VAL A 57 -8.33 -10.10 12.51
N SER A 58 -7.07 -10.51 12.66
CA SER A 58 -6.11 -9.69 13.38
C SER A 58 -5.70 -8.48 12.54
N PRO A 59 -5.38 -7.34 13.16
CA PRO A 59 -4.85 -6.19 12.43
C PRO A 59 -3.60 -6.54 11.64
N ASP A 60 -2.75 -7.41 12.15
CA ASP A 60 -1.51 -7.83 11.49
C ASP A 60 -1.78 -8.60 10.19
N TYR A 61 -2.92 -9.27 10.10
CA TYR A 61 -3.30 -9.94 8.85
C TYR A 61 -3.58 -8.93 7.73
N LEU A 62 -4.24 -7.83 8.06
CA LEU A 62 -4.55 -6.78 7.09
C LEU A 62 -3.37 -5.88 6.80
N HIS A 63 -2.62 -5.51 7.83
CA HIS A 63 -1.50 -4.59 7.72
C HIS A 63 -0.22 -5.32 7.31
N ASN A 64 0.48 -4.75 6.35
CA ASN A 64 1.76 -5.25 5.89
C ASN A 64 2.74 -4.08 5.97
N GLU A 65 4.01 -4.32 6.31
CA GLU A 65 5.02 -3.27 6.36
C GLU A 65 5.16 -2.53 5.03
N ASN A 66 4.94 -3.23 3.92
CA ASN A 66 4.96 -2.63 2.60
C ASN A 66 3.82 -1.64 2.40
N ASP A 67 2.69 -1.81 3.12
CA ASP A 67 1.57 -0.87 3.04
C ASP A 67 1.95 0.50 3.57
N ASP A 68 2.80 0.57 4.58
CA ASP A 68 3.29 1.85 5.09
C ASP A 68 4.12 2.59 4.04
N PHE A 69 4.98 1.86 3.34
CA PHE A 69 5.74 2.41 2.22
C PHE A 69 4.81 2.94 1.12
N LEU A 70 3.79 2.15 0.76
CA LEU A 70 2.83 2.53 -0.27
C LEU A 70 2.00 3.75 0.15
N ALA A 71 1.60 3.80 1.42
CA ALA A 71 0.87 4.95 1.96
C ALA A 71 1.72 6.23 1.92
N GLN A 72 3.00 6.12 2.25
CA GLN A 72 3.91 7.25 2.21
C GLN A 72 4.13 7.75 0.77
N THR A 73 4.27 6.83 -0.19
CA THR A 73 4.43 7.22 -1.60
C THR A 73 3.20 7.93 -2.12
N GLN A 74 2.01 7.49 -1.70
CA GLN A 74 0.77 8.17 -2.04
C GLN A 74 0.72 9.58 -1.46
N GLN A 75 1.10 9.73 -0.20
CA GLN A 75 1.09 11.02 0.48
C GLN A 75 2.03 12.01 -0.18
N GLN A 76 3.22 11.57 -0.59
CA GLN A 76 4.24 12.45 -1.15
C GLN A 76 4.13 12.66 -2.65
N TYR A 77 3.69 11.64 -3.40
CA TYR A 77 3.70 11.64 -4.86
C TYR A 77 2.34 11.34 -5.49
N GLY A 78 1.28 11.21 -4.68
CA GLY A 78 -0.07 10.95 -5.15
C GLY A 78 -0.29 9.52 -5.62
N SER A 79 -1.43 9.30 -6.29
CA SER A 79 -1.84 7.97 -6.76
C SER A 79 -0.86 7.37 -7.77
N ARG A 80 -0.24 8.21 -8.60
CA ARG A 80 0.76 7.77 -9.57
C ARG A 80 1.99 7.21 -8.88
N GLY A 81 2.48 7.91 -7.84
CA GLY A 81 3.61 7.46 -7.05
C GLY A 81 3.31 6.15 -6.33
N ALA A 82 2.12 6.05 -5.74
CA ALA A 82 1.70 4.82 -5.06
C ALA A 82 1.65 3.64 -6.02
N ARG A 83 1.17 3.86 -7.25
CA ARG A 83 1.09 2.82 -8.27
C ARG A 83 2.48 2.34 -8.70
N GLN A 84 3.40 3.27 -8.90
CA GLN A 84 4.79 2.94 -9.23
C GLN A 84 5.46 2.15 -8.10
N ALA A 85 5.24 2.57 -6.87
CA ALA A 85 5.79 1.89 -5.70
C ALA A 85 5.20 0.49 -5.53
N GLN A 86 3.91 0.32 -5.78
CA GLN A 86 3.27 -1.00 -5.72
C GLN A 86 3.84 -1.94 -6.78
N GLN A 87 4.08 -1.44 -7.98
CA GLN A 87 4.70 -2.22 -9.04
C GLN A 87 6.09 -2.67 -8.62
N LEU A 88 6.89 -1.78 -8.02
CA LEU A 88 8.21 -2.11 -7.51
C LEU A 88 8.15 -3.22 -6.46
N VAL A 89 7.26 -3.09 -5.48
CA VAL A 89 7.08 -4.11 -4.43
C VAL A 89 6.68 -5.45 -5.05
N SER A 90 5.76 -5.45 -6.01
CA SER A 90 5.30 -6.67 -6.67
C SER A 90 6.42 -7.34 -7.45
N GLU A 91 7.22 -6.58 -8.19
CA GLU A 91 8.33 -7.13 -8.98
C GLU A 91 9.41 -7.71 -8.09
N VAL A 92 9.75 -7.02 -7.01
CA VAL A 92 10.76 -7.50 -6.05
C VAL A 92 10.26 -8.75 -5.34
N SER A 93 9.00 -8.76 -4.91
CA SER A 93 8.39 -9.94 -4.28
C SER A 93 8.42 -11.13 -5.23
N GLY A 94 8.15 -10.89 -6.51
CA GLY A 94 8.21 -11.93 -7.54
C GLY A 94 9.60 -12.53 -7.71
N LEU A 95 10.65 -11.73 -7.58
CA LEU A 95 12.01 -12.21 -7.67
C LEU A 95 12.37 -13.16 -6.52
N PHE A 96 11.76 -12.97 -5.35
CA PHE A 96 12.03 -13.80 -4.18
C PHE A 96 11.14 -15.02 -4.09
N ALA A 97 10.04 -15.07 -4.83
CA ALA A 97 8.99 -16.09 -4.67
C ALA A 97 9.45 -17.52 -4.94
N GLY A 98 10.46 -17.71 -5.78
CA GLY A 98 11.01 -19.04 -6.06
C GLY A 98 12.38 -19.27 -5.45
N GLY A 99 12.85 -18.36 -4.60
CA GLY A 99 14.21 -18.38 -4.07
C GLY A 99 14.36 -19.22 -2.81
N GLU A 100 15.60 -19.51 -2.48
CA GLU A 100 15.98 -20.21 -1.26
C GLU A 100 16.31 -19.25 -0.12
N MET A 101 16.01 -17.97 -0.30
CA MET A 101 16.31 -16.93 0.68
C MET A 101 15.38 -17.04 1.88
N ALA A 102 15.93 -16.90 3.08
CA ALA A 102 15.14 -16.88 4.30
C ALA A 102 14.21 -15.66 4.33
N GLU A 103 13.04 -15.81 4.95
CA GLU A 103 12.05 -14.75 5.03
C GLU A 103 12.61 -13.47 5.65
N GLU A 104 13.44 -13.61 6.68
CA GLU A 104 14.08 -12.47 7.34
C GLU A 104 15.00 -11.69 6.38
N ASP A 105 15.73 -12.42 5.54
CA ASP A 105 16.63 -11.82 4.57
C ASP A 105 15.84 -11.11 3.47
N MET A 106 14.70 -11.65 3.05
CA MET A 106 13.81 -11.02 2.11
C MET A 106 13.25 -9.70 2.65
N ASP A 107 12.88 -9.68 3.92
CA ASP A 107 12.38 -8.48 4.59
C ASP A 107 13.44 -7.39 4.63
N GLU A 108 14.68 -7.74 4.96
CA GLU A 108 15.78 -6.79 4.99
C GLU A 108 16.08 -6.21 3.61
N MET A 109 16.06 -7.06 2.59
CA MET A 109 16.26 -6.61 1.21
C MET A 109 15.12 -5.71 0.76
N MET A 110 13.89 -6.03 1.11
CA MET A 110 12.74 -5.19 0.77
C MET A 110 12.87 -3.80 1.42
N LYS A 111 13.29 -3.75 2.67
CA LYS A 111 13.53 -2.47 3.35
C LYS A 111 14.62 -1.66 2.66
N ALA A 112 15.71 -2.31 2.26
CA ALA A 112 16.81 -1.65 1.56
C ALA A 112 16.35 -1.09 0.20
N ILE A 113 15.52 -1.82 -0.51
CA ILE A 113 14.98 -1.40 -1.80
C ILE A 113 14.05 -0.21 -1.64
N GLN A 114 13.21 -0.22 -0.62
CA GLN A 114 12.31 0.91 -0.33
C GLN A 114 13.10 2.16 0.04
N GLU A 115 14.16 2.01 0.81
CA GLU A 115 15.04 3.11 1.15
C GLU A 115 15.75 3.65 -0.09
N ALA A 116 16.23 2.75 -0.95
CA ALA A 116 16.84 3.13 -2.23
C ALA A 116 15.85 3.90 -3.11
N TYR A 117 14.58 3.52 -3.09
CA TYR A 117 13.53 4.23 -3.82
C TYR A 117 13.44 5.69 -3.37
N TRP A 118 13.42 5.93 -2.05
CA TRP A 118 13.37 7.30 -1.51
C TRP A 118 14.58 8.11 -1.91
N ILE A 119 15.76 7.51 -1.86
CA ILE A 119 17.00 8.16 -2.24
C ILE A 119 16.97 8.51 -3.73
N ALA A 120 16.53 7.58 -4.58
CA ALA A 120 16.44 7.81 -6.02
C ALA A 120 15.46 8.93 -6.36
N LYS A 121 14.28 8.94 -5.71
CA LYS A 121 13.29 9.99 -5.90
C LYS A 121 13.82 11.36 -5.50
N LYS A 122 14.51 11.42 -4.38
CA LYS A 122 15.13 12.66 -3.91
C LYS A 122 16.19 13.16 -4.88
N ASN A 123 17.04 12.26 -5.37
CA ASN A 123 18.10 12.60 -6.31
C ASN A 123 17.54 13.01 -7.66
N ASN A 124 16.56 12.30 -8.18
CA ASN A 124 15.91 12.64 -9.44
C ASN A 124 15.27 14.02 -9.39
N LYS A 125 14.61 14.34 -8.29
CA LYS A 125 14.01 15.66 -8.09
C LYS A 125 15.09 16.74 -8.05
N LYS A 126 16.23 16.44 -7.40
CA LYS A 126 17.36 17.36 -7.29
C LYS A 126 17.98 17.67 -8.65
N PHE A 127 18.05 16.68 -9.53
CA PHE A 127 18.71 16.80 -10.82
C PHE A 127 17.75 17.05 -11.99
N THR A 128 16.45 17.15 -11.73
CA THR A 128 15.47 17.45 -12.78
C THR A 128 15.73 18.83 -13.36
N PRO A 129 15.86 18.95 -14.70
CA PRO A 129 16.03 20.26 -15.32
C PRO A 129 14.88 21.19 -15.00
N LYS A 130 15.15 22.49 -14.88
CA LYS A 130 14.15 23.50 -14.52
C LYS A 130 12.91 23.47 -15.40
N LYS A 131 13.06 23.16 -16.68
CA LYS A 131 11.96 23.07 -17.62
C LYS A 131 10.93 22.00 -17.28
N TYR A 132 11.30 21.02 -16.48
CA TYR A 132 10.40 19.94 -16.05
C TYR A 132 9.88 20.12 -14.63
N ILE A 133 10.48 21.00 -13.84
CA ILE A 133 10.09 21.22 -12.45
C ILE A 133 8.66 21.74 -12.34
N LYS A 134 8.23 22.59 -13.30
CA LYS A 134 6.87 23.13 -13.33
C LYS A 134 5.81 22.04 -13.51
N ASP A 135 6.15 20.97 -14.23
CA ASP A 135 5.22 19.88 -14.51
C ASP A 135 5.04 18.97 -13.30
N GLU A 136 5.96 19.03 -12.34
CA GLU A 136 5.92 18.23 -11.12
C GLU A 136 5.21 18.95 -9.97
N GLN A 137 4.93 20.20 -10.13
CA GLN A 137 4.21 21.01 -9.15
C GLN A 137 2.70 20.91 -9.38
#